data_aa9d264a8ceccf284f335002d927999e
#
_entry.id   aa9d264a8ceccf284f335002d927999e
#
_cell.length_a   1.000
_cell.length_b   1.000
_cell.length_c   1.000
_cell.angle_alpha   90.00
_cell.angle_beta   90.00
_cell.angle_gamma   90.00
#
_symmetry.space_group_name_H-M   'P 1'
#
loop_
_entity.id
_entity.type
_entity.pdbx_description
1 polymer ?
#
loop_
_entity_poly.entity_id
_entity_poly.type
_entity_poly.pdbx_seq_one_letter_code
_entity_poly.pdbx_strand_id
1 'polypeptide(L)'
;DVLYTDEDKISEDSHDYKKPVFKPDYSPELLCANNYITHFFVAKKTIVDRGGGFRKEYDGSQDYDFIFRCVELAKKVGHVSKVLYHWRMHGGSVAGDPTSKMYAYDAGKKAIQSHYERVGIQANVEHMERLGLYHTEYKMIKQPLISVIIYGEDDEKKKRCSEWFKRKDYSNVDILASVGINVEEINALAEKARGSYLFFVSENLESVERDALQQMAGVLQIQNVGAVSGKVIGRK
;
A
#
# COMPACT_ATOMS: atom_id res chain seq x y z
N ASP A 1 -5.14 -18.78 -12.24
CA ASP A 1 -6.32 -19.16 -11.43
C ASP A 1 -7.33 -18.01 -11.37
N VAL A 2 -6.81 -16.77 -11.36
CA VAL A 2 -7.57 -15.51 -11.36
C VAL A 2 -7.00 -14.61 -12.46
N LEU A 3 -7.86 -13.91 -13.18
CA LEU A 3 -7.48 -12.90 -14.19
C LEU A 3 -8.30 -11.62 -13.97
N TYR A 4 -7.71 -10.48 -14.30
CA TYR A 4 -8.42 -9.20 -14.43
C TYR A 4 -7.91 -8.43 -15.65
N THR A 5 -8.67 -7.42 -16.07
CA THR A 5 -8.40 -6.62 -17.27
C THR A 5 -8.45 -5.14 -16.99
N ASP A 6 -8.00 -4.34 -17.93
CA ASP A 6 -8.27 -2.90 -17.93
C ASP A 6 -9.74 -2.63 -18.23
N GLU A 7 -10.19 -1.43 -17.89
CA GLU A 7 -11.57 -0.99 -18.10
C GLU A 7 -11.64 0.45 -18.58
N ASP A 8 -12.77 0.84 -19.12
CA ASP A 8 -13.13 2.24 -19.36
C ASP A 8 -14.57 2.51 -18.92
N LYS A 9 -15.05 3.70 -19.19
CA LYS A 9 -16.42 4.10 -18.96
C LYS A 9 -17.12 4.34 -20.30
N ILE A 10 -18.35 3.86 -20.40
CA ILE A 10 -19.22 4.12 -21.54
C ILE A 10 -20.40 5.00 -21.09
N SER A 11 -20.79 5.95 -21.95
CA SER A 11 -21.98 6.79 -21.71
C SER A 11 -23.25 5.95 -21.64
N GLU A 12 -24.30 6.51 -21.05
CA GLU A 12 -25.60 5.82 -20.87
C GLU A 12 -26.19 5.38 -22.21
N ASP A 13 -26.05 6.20 -23.26
CA ASP A 13 -26.49 5.94 -24.64
C ASP A 13 -25.55 5.00 -25.43
N SER A 14 -24.44 4.53 -24.83
CA SER A 14 -23.46 3.60 -25.43
C SER A 14 -22.67 4.14 -26.62
N HIS A 15 -22.60 5.46 -26.80
CA HIS A 15 -21.87 6.04 -27.93
C HIS A 15 -20.46 6.52 -27.58
N ASP A 16 -20.22 6.98 -26.35
CA ASP A 16 -18.95 7.59 -25.94
C ASP A 16 -18.17 6.72 -24.96
N TYR A 17 -16.95 6.32 -25.32
CA TYR A 17 -16.00 5.68 -24.44
C TYR A 17 -15.09 6.74 -23.79
N LYS A 18 -14.99 6.71 -22.46
CA LYS A 18 -14.28 7.75 -21.69
C LYS A 18 -13.48 7.15 -20.55
N LYS A 19 -12.46 7.88 -20.12
CA LYS A 19 -11.69 7.60 -18.89
C LYS A 19 -11.16 6.16 -18.81
N PRO A 20 -10.31 5.73 -19.77
CA PRO A 20 -9.65 4.43 -19.63
C PRO A 20 -8.85 4.35 -18.33
N VAL A 21 -8.92 3.20 -17.69
CA VAL A 21 -8.16 2.86 -16.48
C VAL A 21 -7.25 1.70 -16.83
N PHE A 22 -5.97 2.00 -16.99
CA PHE A 22 -4.92 1.02 -17.18
C PHE A 22 -4.42 0.56 -15.82
N LYS A 23 -4.54 -0.72 -15.55
CA LYS A 23 -4.22 -1.32 -14.26
C LYS A 23 -2.79 -1.86 -14.25
N PRO A 24 -2.09 -1.84 -13.12
CA PRO A 24 -0.80 -2.51 -13.01
C PRO A 24 -0.97 -4.03 -12.98
N ASP A 25 0.13 -4.75 -13.13
CA ASP A 25 0.19 -6.15 -12.75
C ASP A 25 -0.17 -6.33 -11.27
N TYR A 26 -0.48 -7.57 -10.89
CA TYR A 26 -0.99 -7.84 -9.54
C TYR A 26 -0.05 -7.37 -8.45
N SER A 27 -0.56 -6.44 -7.65
CA SER A 27 0.08 -5.87 -6.46
C SER A 27 -0.87 -6.05 -5.27
N PRO A 28 -0.57 -6.99 -4.36
CA PRO A 28 -1.37 -7.23 -3.16
C PRO A 28 -1.44 -5.99 -2.25
N GLU A 29 -0.35 -5.22 -2.15
CA GLU A 29 -0.29 -4.01 -1.33
C GLU A 29 -1.20 -2.91 -1.89
N LEU A 30 -1.20 -2.73 -3.21
CA LEU A 30 -2.10 -1.78 -3.87
C LEU A 30 -3.55 -2.23 -3.72
N LEU A 31 -3.83 -3.54 -3.78
CA LEU A 31 -5.18 -4.06 -3.54
C LEU A 31 -5.64 -3.74 -2.11
N CYS A 32 -4.77 -3.75 -1.12
CA CYS A 32 -5.10 -3.34 0.25
C CYS A 32 -5.31 -1.82 0.41
N ALA A 33 -4.87 -1.01 -0.54
CA ALA A 33 -5.08 0.44 -0.52
C ALA A 33 -6.27 0.91 -1.36
N ASN A 34 -6.65 0.13 -2.38
CA ASN A 34 -7.73 0.46 -3.31
C ASN A 34 -8.20 -0.77 -4.07
N ASN A 35 -9.51 -0.92 -4.26
CA ASN A 35 -10.06 -1.96 -5.14
C ASN A 35 -9.80 -1.62 -6.62
N TYR A 36 -8.55 -1.71 -7.06
CA TYR A 36 -8.17 -1.39 -8.45
C TYR A 36 -8.56 -2.48 -9.45
N ILE A 37 -8.77 -3.72 -8.97
CA ILE A 37 -9.12 -4.86 -9.85
C ILE A 37 -10.53 -4.70 -10.41
N THR A 38 -11.53 -4.43 -9.57
CA THR A 38 -12.96 -4.23 -9.90
C THR A 38 -13.45 -5.07 -11.08
N HIS A 39 -13.41 -4.54 -12.33
CA HIS A 39 -13.89 -5.14 -13.56
C HIS A 39 -12.77 -5.21 -14.61
N PHE A 40 -12.68 -6.15 -15.45
CA PHE A 40 -13.40 -7.41 -15.57
C PHE A 40 -12.61 -8.49 -14.79
N PHE A 41 -13.26 -9.16 -13.87
CA PHE A 41 -12.64 -10.14 -12.98
C PHE A 41 -13.11 -11.56 -13.34
N VAL A 42 -12.19 -12.49 -13.49
CA VAL A 42 -12.44 -13.89 -13.81
C VAL A 42 -11.69 -14.79 -12.83
N ALA A 43 -12.40 -15.73 -12.24
CA ALA A 43 -11.80 -16.74 -11.35
C ALA A 43 -12.21 -18.14 -11.77
N LYS A 44 -11.31 -19.12 -11.59
CA LYS A 44 -11.67 -20.53 -11.75
C LYS A 44 -12.80 -20.90 -10.80
N LYS A 45 -13.76 -21.67 -11.30
CA LYS A 45 -14.89 -22.14 -10.47
C LYS A 45 -14.44 -22.79 -9.17
N THR A 46 -13.37 -23.58 -9.20
CA THR A 46 -12.81 -24.23 -8.01
C THR A 46 -12.30 -23.23 -6.94
N ILE A 47 -11.85 -22.04 -7.33
CA ILE A 47 -11.49 -20.96 -6.40
C ILE A 47 -12.77 -20.38 -5.78
N VAL A 48 -13.78 -20.13 -6.60
CA VAL A 48 -15.08 -19.61 -6.15
C VAL A 48 -15.76 -20.58 -5.18
N ASP A 49 -15.78 -21.86 -5.51
CA ASP A 49 -16.40 -22.91 -4.67
C ASP A 49 -15.71 -23.00 -3.29
N ARG A 50 -14.41 -22.82 -3.23
CA ARG A 50 -13.63 -22.81 -1.97
C ARG A 50 -13.75 -21.51 -1.20
N GLY A 51 -13.75 -20.38 -1.88
CA GLY A 51 -13.81 -19.05 -1.28
C GLY A 51 -15.24 -18.62 -0.88
N GLY A 52 -16.26 -19.28 -1.41
CA GLY A 52 -17.66 -18.91 -1.26
C GLY A 52 -18.07 -17.77 -2.20
N GLY A 53 -19.37 -17.49 -2.28
CA GLY A 53 -19.95 -16.42 -3.08
C GLY A 53 -19.87 -15.05 -2.42
N PHE A 54 -20.68 -14.11 -2.90
CA PHE A 54 -20.83 -12.79 -2.29
C PHE A 54 -21.45 -12.89 -0.89
N ARG A 55 -20.99 -12.03 0.01
CA ARG A 55 -21.42 -12.02 1.41
C ARG A 55 -22.15 -10.71 1.70
N LYS A 56 -23.36 -10.82 2.26
CA LYS A 56 -24.26 -9.68 2.52
C LYS A 56 -23.67 -8.62 3.43
N GLU A 57 -22.84 -9.03 4.40
CA GLU A 57 -22.17 -8.13 5.33
C GLU A 57 -21.16 -7.19 4.69
N TYR A 58 -20.92 -7.32 3.37
CA TYR A 58 -20.07 -6.46 2.55
C TYR A 58 -20.85 -5.75 1.43
N ASP A 59 -22.16 -5.67 1.54
CA ASP A 59 -22.99 -4.97 0.54
C ASP A 59 -22.45 -3.56 0.27
N GLY A 60 -22.30 -3.23 -1.01
CA GLY A 60 -21.65 -2.00 -1.51
C GLY A 60 -20.18 -2.15 -1.88
N SER A 61 -19.49 -3.17 -1.32
CA SER A 61 -18.11 -3.57 -1.68
C SER A 61 -17.96 -5.10 -1.62
N GLN A 62 -19.04 -5.83 -1.95
CA GLN A 62 -19.06 -7.30 -1.93
C GLN A 62 -18.07 -7.91 -2.94
N ASP A 63 -17.80 -7.22 -4.03
CA ASP A 63 -16.79 -7.58 -5.03
C ASP A 63 -15.38 -7.51 -4.44
N TYR A 64 -15.08 -6.51 -3.65
CA TYR A 64 -13.78 -6.32 -3.02
C TYR A 64 -13.45 -7.46 -2.05
N ASP A 65 -14.39 -7.80 -1.17
CA ASP A 65 -14.27 -8.98 -0.30
C ASP A 65 -14.12 -10.28 -1.08
N PHE A 66 -14.90 -10.44 -2.16
CA PHE A 66 -14.84 -11.61 -3.01
C PHE A 66 -13.49 -11.74 -3.74
N ILE A 67 -12.97 -10.62 -4.27
CA ILE A 67 -11.66 -10.56 -4.92
C ILE A 67 -10.57 -10.99 -3.93
N PHE A 68 -10.55 -10.45 -2.70
CA PHE A 68 -9.58 -10.85 -1.68
C PHE A 68 -9.60 -12.36 -1.43
N ARG A 69 -10.77 -12.94 -1.20
CA ARG A 69 -10.88 -14.39 -0.95
C ARG A 69 -10.44 -15.23 -2.15
N CYS A 70 -10.67 -14.75 -3.36
CA CYS A 70 -10.20 -15.42 -4.57
C CYS A 70 -8.69 -15.35 -4.74
N VAL A 71 -8.07 -14.18 -4.54
CA VAL A 71 -6.62 -14.02 -4.70
C VAL A 71 -5.83 -14.72 -3.59
N GLU A 72 -6.37 -14.80 -2.37
CA GLU A 72 -5.81 -15.56 -1.24
C GLU A 72 -5.69 -17.08 -1.55
N LEU A 73 -6.61 -17.60 -2.34
CA LEU A 73 -6.66 -19.02 -2.72
C LEU A 73 -5.94 -19.32 -4.05
N ALA A 74 -5.64 -18.29 -4.82
CA ALA A 74 -5.04 -18.43 -6.14
C ALA A 74 -3.52 -18.68 -6.05
N LYS A 75 -3.02 -19.60 -6.89
CA LYS A 75 -1.56 -19.78 -7.08
C LYS A 75 -0.99 -18.74 -8.05
N LYS A 76 -1.82 -18.22 -8.93
CA LYS A 76 -1.43 -17.22 -9.93
C LYS A 76 -2.59 -16.29 -10.23
N VAL A 77 -2.31 -14.99 -10.10
CA VAL A 77 -3.16 -13.88 -10.54
C VAL A 77 -2.52 -13.27 -11.78
N GLY A 78 -3.28 -13.11 -12.84
CA GLY A 78 -2.81 -12.53 -14.10
C GLY A 78 -3.55 -11.26 -14.46
N HIS A 79 -2.87 -10.36 -15.15
CA HIS A 79 -3.42 -9.16 -15.74
C HIS A 79 -3.39 -9.28 -17.27
N VAL A 80 -4.49 -8.92 -17.90
CA VAL A 80 -4.59 -8.75 -19.36
C VAL A 80 -4.66 -7.27 -19.65
N SER A 81 -3.55 -6.69 -20.09
CA SER A 81 -3.38 -5.24 -20.36
C SER A 81 -4.17 -4.80 -21.61
N LYS A 82 -5.48 -5.00 -21.56
CA LYS A 82 -6.43 -4.59 -22.60
C LYS A 82 -7.72 -4.15 -21.95
N VAL A 83 -8.33 -3.10 -22.49
CA VAL A 83 -9.68 -2.65 -22.12
C VAL A 83 -10.67 -3.68 -22.66
N LEU A 84 -11.19 -4.53 -21.79
CA LEU A 84 -12.16 -5.58 -22.13
C LEU A 84 -13.48 -5.42 -21.35
N TYR A 85 -13.63 -4.35 -20.61
CA TYR A 85 -14.84 -4.02 -19.87
C TYR A 85 -15.17 -2.54 -20.01
N HIS A 86 -16.44 -2.25 -20.29
CA HIS A 86 -16.97 -0.90 -20.44
C HIS A 86 -18.03 -0.65 -19.35
N TRP A 87 -17.64 0.10 -18.33
CA TRP A 87 -18.53 0.41 -17.21
C TRP A 87 -19.53 1.50 -17.61
N ARG A 88 -20.80 1.13 -17.72
CA ARG A 88 -21.86 2.07 -18.08
C ARG A 88 -22.10 3.10 -16.98
N MET A 89 -21.95 4.36 -17.33
CA MET A 89 -22.29 5.47 -16.44
C MET A 89 -23.81 5.68 -16.39
N HIS A 90 -24.34 5.83 -15.19
CA HIS A 90 -25.73 6.25 -14.98
C HIS A 90 -25.83 7.15 -13.75
N GLY A 91 -26.84 8.05 -13.69
CA GLY A 91 -26.95 9.08 -12.67
C GLY A 91 -27.11 8.58 -11.22
N GLY A 92 -27.48 7.31 -11.01
CA GLY A 92 -27.60 6.67 -9.69
C GLY A 92 -26.37 5.87 -9.24
N SER A 93 -25.22 5.95 -9.96
CA SER A 93 -24.03 5.21 -9.60
C SER A 93 -23.32 5.80 -8.37
N VAL A 94 -22.53 4.98 -7.64
CA VAL A 94 -21.70 5.41 -6.49
C VAL A 94 -20.76 6.56 -6.85
N ALA A 95 -20.39 6.67 -8.11
CA ALA A 95 -19.50 7.72 -8.61
C ALA A 95 -20.15 9.12 -8.66
N GLY A 96 -21.49 9.22 -8.47
CA GLY A 96 -22.23 10.50 -8.57
C GLY A 96 -22.31 11.27 -7.24
N ASP A 97 -22.46 10.58 -6.11
CA ASP A 97 -22.47 11.16 -4.76
C ASP A 97 -21.78 10.22 -3.77
N PRO A 98 -20.50 10.42 -3.51
CA PRO A 98 -19.73 9.58 -2.58
C PRO A 98 -20.28 9.60 -1.16
N THR A 99 -20.87 10.72 -0.71
CA THR A 99 -21.29 10.87 0.70
C THR A 99 -22.57 10.11 1.01
N SER A 100 -23.45 9.91 0.04
CA SER A 100 -24.71 9.15 0.20
C SER A 100 -24.49 7.64 0.39
N LYS A 101 -23.27 7.14 0.18
CA LYS A 101 -22.94 5.70 0.20
C LYS A 101 -21.75 5.35 1.07
N MET A 102 -21.57 6.04 2.21
CA MET A 102 -20.51 5.72 3.17
C MET A 102 -20.46 4.24 3.56
N TYR A 103 -21.62 3.59 3.65
CA TYR A 103 -21.70 2.15 3.94
C TYR A 103 -20.85 1.29 2.99
N ALA A 104 -20.75 1.70 1.71
CA ALA A 104 -19.93 0.96 0.73
C ALA A 104 -18.42 1.11 1.00
N TYR A 105 -17.99 2.31 1.40
CA TYR A 105 -16.59 2.54 1.79
C TYR A 105 -16.26 1.83 3.11
N ASP A 106 -17.17 1.83 4.07
CA ASP A 106 -17.02 1.07 5.32
C ASP A 106 -16.96 -0.44 5.06
N ALA A 107 -17.76 -0.94 4.13
CA ALA A 107 -17.70 -2.33 3.69
C ALA A 107 -16.35 -2.66 3.01
N GLY A 108 -15.79 -1.72 2.24
CA GLY A 108 -14.45 -1.85 1.65
C GLY A 108 -13.35 -1.88 2.72
N LYS A 109 -13.40 -0.97 3.71
CA LYS A 109 -12.51 -0.99 4.89
C LYS A 109 -12.58 -2.33 5.62
N LYS A 110 -13.79 -2.82 5.86
CA LYS A 110 -14.05 -4.11 6.49
C LYS A 110 -13.51 -5.28 5.67
N ALA A 111 -13.59 -5.22 4.33
CA ALA A 111 -13.06 -6.27 3.45
C ALA A 111 -11.54 -6.39 3.58
N ILE A 112 -10.81 -5.26 3.62
CA ILE A 112 -9.37 -5.22 3.84
C ILE A 112 -9.02 -5.75 5.23
N GLN A 113 -9.73 -5.30 6.27
CA GLN A 113 -9.49 -5.74 7.66
C GLN A 113 -9.67 -7.25 7.78
N SER A 114 -10.75 -7.80 7.20
CA SER A 114 -10.99 -9.24 7.18
C SER A 114 -9.98 -10.02 6.35
N HIS A 115 -9.43 -9.42 5.29
CA HIS A 115 -8.30 -10.00 4.56
C HIS A 115 -7.09 -10.18 5.48
N TYR A 116 -6.68 -9.12 6.20
CA TYR A 116 -5.56 -9.21 7.13
C TYR A 116 -5.76 -10.25 8.22
N GLU A 117 -6.97 -10.35 8.77
CA GLU A 117 -7.32 -11.38 9.75
C GLU A 117 -7.13 -12.80 9.18
N ARG A 118 -7.58 -13.06 7.95
CA ARG A 118 -7.44 -14.37 7.30
C ARG A 118 -6.00 -14.75 7.00
N VAL A 119 -5.16 -13.77 6.62
CA VAL A 119 -3.74 -14.02 6.31
C VAL A 119 -2.82 -13.87 7.53
N GLY A 120 -3.39 -13.61 8.73
CA GLY A 120 -2.64 -13.54 9.99
C GLY A 120 -1.80 -12.28 10.17
N ILE A 121 -2.11 -11.19 9.46
CA ILE A 121 -1.44 -9.90 9.58
C ILE A 121 -2.19 -9.03 10.59
N GLN A 122 -1.47 -8.51 11.58
CA GLN A 122 -2.04 -7.55 12.53
C GLN A 122 -1.91 -6.14 11.98
N ALA A 123 -3.03 -5.56 11.60
CA ALA A 123 -3.07 -4.21 11.02
C ALA A 123 -4.37 -3.50 11.42
N ASN A 124 -4.33 -2.17 11.35
CA ASN A 124 -5.49 -1.30 11.47
C ASN A 124 -5.70 -0.59 10.13
N VAL A 125 -6.93 -0.60 9.63
CA VAL A 125 -7.27 0.01 8.33
C VAL A 125 -8.09 1.26 8.58
N GLU A 126 -7.72 2.37 7.94
CA GLU A 126 -8.41 3.64 8.06
C GLU A 126 -8.79 4.21 6.69
N HIS A 127 -9.86 4.99 6.65
CA HIS A 127 -10.18 5.78 5.46
C HIS A 127 -9.13 6.88 5.28
N MET A 128 -8.72 7.09 4.04
CA MET A 128 -8.00 8.30 3.68
C MET A 128 -8.98 9.45 3.40
N GLU A 129 -8.47 10.68 3.31
CA GLU A 129 -9.27 11.87 2.95
C GLU A 129 -10.07 11.65 1.66
N ARG A 130 -9.46 11.01 0.68
CA ARG A 130 -10.15 10.58 -0.54
C ARG A 130 -10.82 9.22 -0.32
N LEU A 131 -12.15 9.20 -0.32
CA LEU A 131 -12.94 7.99 -0.17
C LEU A 131 -12.62 6.94 -1.25
N GLY A 132 -12.59 5.68 -0.83
CA GLY A 132 -12.17 4.55 -1.67
C GLY A 132 -10.67 4.30 -1.69
N LEU A 133 -9.90 5.16 -1.00
CA LEU A 133 -8.51 4.89 -0.64
C LEU A 133 -8.43 4.59 0.86
N TYR A 134 -7.59 3.62 1.20
CA TYR A 134 -7.40 3.14 2.56
C TYR A 134 -5.94 3.20 2.96
N HIS A 135 -5.71 3.57 4.19
CA HIS A 135 -4.39 3.51 4.83
C HIS A 135 -4.33 2.33 5.77
N THR A 136 -3.24 1.58 5.72
CA THR A 136 -3.00 0.46 6.62
C THR A 136 -1.84 0.78 7.54
N GLU A 137 -2.11 0.74 8.84
CA GLU A 137 -1.09 0.80 9.88
C GLU A 137 -0.81 -0.62 10.38
N TYR A 138 0.39 -1.14 10.09
CA TYR A 138 0.80 -2.48 10.51
C TYR A 138 1.28 -2.46 11.94
N LYS A 139 0.68 -3.30 12.80
CA LYS A 139 1.10 -3.43 14.19
C LYS A 139 2.42 -4.19 14.28
N MET A 140 3.37 -3.59 14.93
CA MET A 140 4.66 -4.22 15.18
C MET A 140 4.61 -5.08 16.43
N ILE A 141 5.02 -6.33 16.31
CA ILE A 141 5.14 -7.26 17.46
C ILE A 141 6.38 -6.91 18.29
N LYS A 142 7.44 -6.46 17.63
CA LYS A 142 8.73 -6.02 18.23
C LYS A 142 9.22 -4.77 17.50
N GLN A 143 9.99 -3.96 18.18
CA GLN A 143 10.72 -2.86 17.55
C GLN A 143 12.15 -3.35 17.23
N PRO A 144 12.46 -3.86 16.02
CA PRO A 144 13.79 -4.25 15.64
C PRO A 144 14.74 -3.03 15.64
N LEU A 145 16.03 -3.25 15.85
CA LEU A 145 17.01 -2.17 15.72
C LEU A 145 17.05 -1.70 14.26
N ILE A 146 16.94 -0.40 14.05
CA ILE A 146 17.13 0.25 12.75
C ILE A 146 18.42 1.04 12.77
N SER A 147 19.34 0.72 11.86
CA SER A 147 20.53 1.55 11.64
C SER A 147 20.23 2.64 10.62
N VAL A 148 20.18 3.88 11.08
CA VAL A 148 19.99 5.06 10.24
C VAL A 148 21.33 5.52 9.72
N ILE A 149 21.56 5.44 8.42
CA ILE A 149 22.78 5.84 7.73
C ILE A 149 22.54 7.20 7.08
N ILE A 150 23.12 8.25 7.68
CA ILE A 150 23.02 9.62 7.17
C ILE A 150 24.20 9.90 6.27
N TYR A 151 23.97 10.20 5.00
CA TYR A 151 25.04 10.50 4.05
C TYR A 151 24.97 11.96 3.58
N GLY A 152 26.16 12.53 3.40
CA GLY A 152 26.35 13.92 2.99
C GLY A 152 27.74 14.45 3.34
N GLU A 153 28.01 15.70 2.98
CA GLU A 153 29.31 16.38 3.20
C GLU A 153 29.27 17.41 4.35
N ASP A 154 28.08 17.89 4.72
CA ASP A 154 27.86 18.93 5.70
C ASP A 154 27.56 18.35 7.09
N ASP A 155 28.51 18.43 8.00
CA ASP A 155 28.39 17.86 9.35
C ASP A 155 27.27 18.52 10.18
N GLU A 156 26.99 19.80 9.99
CA GLU A 156 25.89 20.47 10.70
C GLU A 156 24.53 19.99 10.20
N LYS A 157 24.39 19.76 8.90
CA LYS A 157 23.16 19.16 8.33
C LYS A 157 22.99 17.73 8.82
N LYS A 158 24.04 16.90 8.81
CA LYS A 158 23.98 15.52 9.32
C LYS A 158 23.59 15.50 10.79
N LYS A 159 24.14 16.40 11.60
CA LYS A 159 23.79 16.55 13.02
C LYS A 159 22.31 16.92 13.19
N ARG A 160 21.79 17.90 12.46
CA ARG A 160 20.36 18.25 12.48
C ARG A 160 19.49 17.06 12.04
N CYS A 161 19.87 16.39 10.97
CA CYS A 161 19.17 15.19 10.49
C CYS A 161 19.13 14.11 11.59
N SER A 162 20.23 13.86 12.29
CA SER A 162 20.29 12.89 13.38
C SER A 162 19.31 13.18 14.51
N GLU A 163 19.13 14.47 14.85
CA GLU A 163 18.21 14.88 15.92
C GLU A 163 16.73 14.54 15.60
N TRP A 164 16.36 14.48 14.32
CA TRP A 164 15.02 14.02 13.92
C TRP A 164 14.76 12.58 14.36
N PHE A 165 15.75 11.71 14.30
CA PHE A 165 15.58 10.29 14.64
C PHE A 165 15.68 10.01 16.15
N LYS A 166 16.32 10.88 16.91
CA LYS A 166 16.38 10.80 18.38
C LYS A 166 15.06 11.17 19.08
N ARG A 167 14.16 11.89 18.41
CA ARG A 167 12.93 12.47 18.99
C ARG A 167 11.65 11.78 18.51
N LYS A 168 11.76 10.56 17.96
CA LYS A 168 10.65 9.86 17.32
C LYS A 168 10.04 8.79 18.24
N ASP A 169 8.85 8.35 17.85
CA ASP A 169 8.14 7.30 18.58
C ASP A 169 8.82 5.92 18.45
N TYR A 170 9.79 5.81 17.53
CA TYR A 170 10.65 4.64 17.39
C TYR A 170 12.01 4.90 18.07
N SER A 171 12.23 4.25 19.22
CA SER A 171 13.40 4.51 20.05
C SER A 171 14.60 3.57 19.80
N ASN A 172 14.34 2.41 19.17
CA ASN A 172 15.40 1.41 18.95
C ASN A 172 16.16 1.69 17.63
N VAL A 173 16.95 2.75 17.65
CA VAL A 173 17.78 3.20 16.51
C VAL A 173 19.23 3.33 16.90
N ASP A 174 20.15 3.00 16.01
CA ASP A 174 21.52 3.49 16.02
C ASP A 174 21.74 4.39 14.79
N ILE A 175 22.60 5.40 14.94
CA ILE A 175 22.80 6.42 13.91
C ILE A 175 24.27 6.38 13.48
N LEU A 176 24.47 6.19 12.19
CA LEU A 176 25.76 6.20 11.52
C LEU A 176 25.78 7.36 10.53
N ALA A 177 26.89 8.09 10.45
CA ALA A 177 27.03 9.19 9.50
C ALA A 177 28.29 8.99 8.66
N SER A 178 28.17 9.21 7.35
CA SER A 178 29.32 9.20 6.44
C SER A 178 30.12 10.49 6.55
N VAL A 179 31.39 10.46 6.15
CA VAL A 179 32.23 11.66 6.01
C VAL A 179 31.86 12.41 4.73
N GLY A 180 31.40 11.68 3.69
CA GLY A 180 31.03 12.25 2.40
C GLY A 180 29.88 11.50 1.74
N ILE A 181 29.80 11.61 0.41
CA ILE A 181 28.80 10.94 -0.46
C ILE A 181 29.38 9.74 -1.21
N ASN A 182 30.56 9.28 -0.77
CA ASN A 182 31.26 8.15 -1.42
C ASN A 182 30.50 6.84 -1.16
N VAL A 183 30.24 6.08 -2.23
CA VAL A 183 29.47 4.84 -2.18
C VAL A 183 30.20 3.76 -1.38
N GLU A 184 31.53 3.67 -1.48
CA GLU A 184 32.35 2.70 -0.75
C GLU A 184 32.25 2.93 0.76
N GLU A 185 32.24 4.17 1.20
CA GLU A 185 32.09 4.53 2.60
C GLU A 185 30.68 4.20 3.11
N ILE A 186 29.64 4.56 2.34
CA ILE A 186 28.25 4.25 2.69
C ILE A 186 28.06 2.73 2.81
N ASN A 187 28.62 1.96 1.89
CA ASN A 187 28.59 0.50 1.95
C ASN A 187 29.33 -0.05 3.18
N ALA A 188 30.50 0.50 3.50
CA ALA A 188 31.24 0.10 4.70
C ALA A 188 30.50 0.42 6.00
N LEU A 189 29.70 1.50 6.04
CA LEU A 189 28.81 1.80 7.16
C LEU A 189 27.66 0.80 7.23
N ALA A 190 27.08 0.44 6.09
CA ALA A 190 26.00 -0.55 6.02
C ALA A 190 26.49 -1.93 6.51
N GLU A 191 27.71 -2.34 6.17
CA GLU A 191 28.32 -3.60 6.65
C GLU A 191 28.57 -3.60 8.16
N LYS A 192 28.90 -2.44 8.74
CA LYS A 192 29.14 -2.27 10.19
C LYS A 192 27.86 -2.05 10.99
N ALA A 193 26.75 -1.76 10.32
CA ALA A 193 25.48 -1.51 10.95
C ALA A 193 24.96 -2.75 11.69
N ARG A 194 24.37 -2.53 12.87
CA ARG A 194 23.88 -3.61 13.75
C ARG A 194 22.37 -3.82 13.62
N GLY A 195 21.68 -2.91 12.92
CA GLY A 195 20.23 -2.96 12.75
C GLY A 195 19.79 -4.13 11.89
N SER A 196 18.64 -4.68 12.23
CA SER A 196 17.93 -5.63 11.36
C SER A 196 17.44 -4.97 10.08
N TYR A 197 17.24 -3.67 10.12
CA TYR A 197 16.87 -2.81 8.98
C TYR A 197 17.88 -1.67 8.85
N LEU A 198 18.14 -1.29 7.60
CA LEU A 198 18.95 -0.13 7.25
C LEU A 198 18.06 0.96 6.68
N PHE A 199 18.20 2.17 7.19
CA PHE A 199 17.49 3.34 6.68
C PHE A 199 18.50 4.35 6.14
N PHE A 200 18.57 4.47 4.83
CA PHE A 200 19.47 5.42 4.17
C PHE A 200 18.77 6.77 4.00
N VAL A 201 19.42 7.84 4.41
CA VAL A 201 18.86 9.18 4.36
C VAL A 201 19.92 10.23 4.04
N SER A 202 19.55 11.18 3.14
CA SER A 202 20.41 12.33 2.86
C SER A 202 20.40 13.34 4.01
N GLU A 203 21.54 13.99 4.24
CA GLU A 203 21.68 15.14 5.15
C GLU A 203 20.69 16.28 4.85
N ASN A 204 20.18 16.34 3.62
CA ASN A 204 19.23 17.35 3.18
C ASN A 204 17.78 17.06 3.61
N LEU A 205 17.54 16.01 4.40
CA LEU A 205 16.23 15.78 5.00
C LEU A 205 15.92 16.90 5.98
N GLU A 206 14.86 17.67 5.68
CA GLU A 206 14.46 18.81 6.52
C GLU A 206 13.51 18.41 7.64
N SER A 207 12.68 17.41 7.41
CA SER A 207 11.78 16.85 8.42
C SER A 207 11.36 15.43 8.03
N VAL A 208 10.89 14.68 9.02
CA VAL A 208 10.29 13.36 8.85
C VAL A 208 9.13 13.22 9.83
N GLU A 209 8.05 12.57 9.43
CA GLU A 209 6.92 12.32 10.30
C GLU A 209 7.33 11.51 11.54
N ARG A 210 6.62 11.73 12.67
CA ARG A 210 7.02 11.14 13.97
C ARG A 210 7.08 9.61 13.91
N ASP A 211 6.11 9.02 13.28
CA ASP A 211 5.87 7.57 13.18
C ASP A 211 6.47 6.93 11.91
N ALA A 212 7.18 7.69 11.07
CA ALA A 212 7.66 7.20 9.78
C ALA A 212 8.49 5.92 9.88
N LEU A 213 9.41 5.82 10.85
CA LEU A 213 10.22 4.60 11.04
C LEU A 213 9.34 3.43 11.49
N GLN A 214 8.36 3.68 12.35
CA GLN A 214 7.42 2.65 12.80
C GLN A 214 6.58 2.14 11.64
N GLN A 215 6.03 3.02 10.82
CA GLN A 215 5.23 2.63 9.67
C GLN A 215 6.04 1.85 8.63
N MET A 216 7.23 2.34 8.27
CA MET A 216 8.10 1.64 7.32
C MET A 216 8.57 0.27 7.85
N ALA A 217 8.96 0.19 9.12
CA ALA A 217 9.33 -1.08 9.73
C ALA A 217 8.14 -2.04 9.83
N GLY A 218 6.93 -1.53 10.05
CA GLY A 218 5.69 -2.29 10.00
C GLY A 218 5.46 -2.95 8.65
N VAL A 219 5.68 -2.23 7.56
CA VAL A 219 5.59 -2.78 6.19
C VAL A 219 6.67 -3.83 5.93
N LEU A 220 7.92 -3.61 6.41
CA LEU A 220 9.03 -4.54 6.22
C LEU A 220 8.86 -5.89 6.97
N GLN A 221 7.90 -6.00 7.89
CA GLN A 221 7.56 -7.28 8.52
C GLN A 221 6.76 -8.21 7.61
N ILE A 222 6.15 -7.67 6.54
CA ILE A 222 5.35 -8.46 5.62
C ILE A 222 6.27 -9.37 4.83
N GLN A 223 5.91 -10.64 4.75
CA GLN A 223 6.65 -11.61 3.96
C GLN A 223 6.79 -11.14 2.50
N ASN A 224 8.00 -11.24 1.96
CA ASN A 224 8.38 -10.84 0.60
C ASN A 224 8.53 -9.31 0.37
N VAL A 225 8.42 -8.46 1.40
CA VAL A 225 8.80 -7.05 1.28
C VAL A 225 10.29 -6.91 1.61
N GLY A 226 11.10 -6.59 0.61
CA GLY A 226 12.56 -6.43 0.77
C GLY A 226 13.01 -4.99 0.98
N ALA A 227 12.20 -4.02 0.57
CA ALA A 227 12.50 -2.59 0.73
C ALA A 227 11.20 -1.78 0.78
N VAL A 228 11.26 -0.64 1.48
CA VAL A 228 10.17 0.34 1.54
C VAL A 228 10.76 1.74 1.43
N SER A 229 10.03 2.64 0.79
CA SER A 229 10.39 4.06 0.68
C SER A 229 9.24 4.93 1.16
N GLY A 230 9.58 5.99 1.89
CA GLY A 230 8.64 7.03 2.26
C GLY A 230 8.36 7.99 1.08
N LYS A 231 7.24 8.69 1.12
CA LYS A 231 6.95 9.76 0.18
C LYS A 231 7.79 10.99 0.52
N VAL A 232 8.62 11.42 -0.42
CA VAL A 232 9.40 12.66 -0.31
C VAL A 232 8.61 13.81 -0.91
N ILE A 233 8.43 14.89 -0.13
CA ILE A 233 7.75 16.10 -0.56
C ILE A 233 8.78 17.24 -0.60
N GLY A 234 9.04 17.79 -1.79
CA GLY A 234 9.87 18.98 -1.94
C GLY A 234 9.10 20.23 -1.52
N ARG A 235 9.78 21.24 -0.95
CA ARG A 235 9.21 22.59 -0.82
C ARG A 235 8.99 23.17 -2.21
N LYS A 236 7.81 23.75 -2.44
CA LYS A 236 7.52 24.58 -3.62
C LYS A 236 8.19 25.92 -3.48
#